data_fcf3347dae026d9776d4706e4a9fc381
#
_entry.id   fcf3347dae026d9776d4706e4a9fc381
#
_cell.length_a   1.000
_cell.length_b   1.000
_cell.length_c   1.000
_cell.angle_alpha   90.00
_cell.angle_beta   90.00
_cell.angle_gamma   90.00
#
_symmetry.space_group_name_H-M   'P 1'
#
loop_
_entity.id
_entity.type
_entity.pdbx_description
1 polymer ?
#
loop_
_entity_poly.entity_id
_entity_poly.type
_entity_poly.pdbx_seq_one_letter_code
_entity_poly.pdbx_strand_id
1 'polypeptide(L)'
;ARVHLLNALTMGELIQLAGEADVFLDSFPYSGNASLMEPLAAGCPVVALQGTSQRALQGPSTLRAIGLDELVAADVDAYVALAADLAQDRERRRDLHRRIRQAMKVAPFFDTRAFGPRFGAMLEQLHAEALGATYPERASA
;
A
#
# COMPACT_ATOMS: atom_id res chain seq x y z
N ALA A 1 -20.21 -5.35 23.47
CA ALA A 1 -20.11 -5.10 22.02
C ALA A 1 -18.68 -5.36 21.59
N ARG A 2 -18.49 -5.97 20.39
CA ARG A 2 -17.15 -6.25 19.83
C ARG A 2 -16.74 -5.23 18.77
N VAL A 3 -17.62 -4.27 18.48
CA VAL A 3 -17.39 -3.22 17.50
C VAL A 3 -17.42 -1.88 18.22
N HIS A 4 -16.39 -1.08 17.98
CA HIS A 4 -16.27 0.27 18.50
C HIS A 4 -16.23 1.24 17.33
N LEU A 5 -17.17 2.16 17.27
CA LEU A 5 -17.15 3.27 16.31
C LEU A 5 -16.41 4.44 16.94
N LEU A 6 -15.40 4.90 16.26
CA LEU A 6 -14.59 6.04 16.68
C LEU A 6 -15.05 7.30 15.95
N ASN A 7 -14.97 8.44 16.63
CA ASN A 7 -15.13 9.74 16.00
C ASN A 7 -13.90 10.05 15.12
N ALA A 8 -13.93 11.17 14.42
CA ALA A 8 -12.79 11.64 13.66
C ALA A 8 -11.57 11.77 14.59
N LEU A 9 -10.46 11.17 14.18
CA LEU A 9 -9.19 11.19 14.89
C LEU A 9 -8.23 12.17 14.21
N THR A 10 -7.36 12.76 15.01
CA THR A 10 -6.18 13.45 14.49
C THR A 10 -5.20 12.43 13.90
N MET A 11 -4.27 12.87 13.07
CA MET A 11 -3.22 12.02 12.52
C MET A 11 -2.41 11.30 13.60
N GLY A 12 -2.08 12.00 14.70
CA GLY A 12 -1.33 11.41 15.82
C GLY A 12 -2.11 10.30 16.52
N GLU A 13 -3.39 10.52 16.79
CA GLU A 13 -4.27 9.50 17.39
C GLU A 13 -4.44 8.28 16.48
N LEU A 14 -4.55 8.51 15.16
CA LEU A 14 -4.66 7.42 14.19
C LEU A 14 -3.39 6.55 14.17
N ILE A 15 -2.21 7.18 14.16
CA ILE A 15 -0.92 6.46 14.21
C ILE A 15 -0.78 5.67 15.53
N GLN A 16 -1.17 6.28 16.66
CA GLN A 16 -1.14 5.60 17.94
C GLN A 16 -2.08 4.39 17.94
N LEU A 17 -3.32 4.57 17.52
CA LEU A 17 -4.29 3.49 17.40
C LEU A 17 -3.80 2.36 16.49
N ALA A 18 -3.25 2.70 15.35
CA ALA A 18 -2.68 1.73 14.43
C ALA A 18 -1.49 0.97 15.04
N GLY A 19 -0.70 1.63 15.90
CA GLY A 19 0.41 1.00 16.62
C GLY A 19 -0.05 0.02 17.71
N GLU A 20 -1.27 0.16 18.22
CA GLU A 20 -1.89 -0.73 19.21
C GLU A 20 -2.71 -1.84 18.55
N ALA A 21 -3.08 -1.69 17.28
CA ALA A 21 -3.86 -2.67 16.55
C ALA A 21 -3.03 -3.91 16.19
N ASP A 22 -3.63 -5.07 16.28
CA ASP A 22 -3.02 -6.34 15.90
C ASP A 22 -2.90 -6.49 14.38
N VAL A 23 -3.90 -6.06 13.64
CA VAL A 23 -4.00 -6.14 12.17
C VAL A 23 -4.84 -4.98 11.65
N PHE A 24 -4.40 -4.37 10.57
CA PHE A 24 -5.17 -3.42 9.79
C PHE A 24 -5.77 -4.13 8.56
N LEU A 25 -7.06 -3.98 8.35
CA LEU A 25 -7.78 -4.57 7.23
C LEU A 25 -7.97 -3.51 6.14
N ASP A 26 -7.28 -3.69 5.03
CA ASP A 26 -7.46 -2.81 3.87
C ASP A 26 -8.84 -2.98 3.25
N SER A 27 -9.44 -1.89 2.83
CA SER A 27 -10.78 -1.89 2.24
C SER A 27 -10.78 -2.45 0.81
N PHE A 28 -11.90 -3.06 0.41
CA PHE A 28 -12.11 -3.52 -0.95
C PHE A 28 -13.57 -3.30 -1.39
N PRO A 29 -13.87 -3.18 -2.66
CA PRO A 29 -13.00 -3.29 -3.84
C PRO A 29 -12.12 -2.05 -4.10
N TYR A 30 -12.21 -1.04 -3.27
CA TYR A 30 -11.39 0.16 -3.32
C TYR A 30 -10.38 0.12 -2.19
N SER A 31 -9.13 -0.20 -2.54
CA SER A 31 -8.02 -0.27 -1.59
C SER A 31 -7.59 1.12 -1.12
N GLY A 32 -7.10 1.20 0.11
CA GLY A 32 -6.47 2.41 0.62
C GLY A 32 -5.19 2.77 -0.14
N ASN A 33 -4.83 4.03 -0.09
CA ASN A 33 -3.55 4.55 -0.60
C ASN A 33 -2.83 5.30 0.53
N ALA A 34 -3.11 6.59 0.70
CA ALA A 34 -2.55 7.37 1.80
C ALA A 34 -2.91 6.77 3.16
N SER A 35 -4.14 6.28 3.33
CA SER A 35 -4.62 5.65 4.57
C SER A 35 -3.91 4.34 4.97
N LEU A 36 -3.03 3.80 4.11
CA LEU A 36 -2.17 2.67 4.47
C LEU A 36 -0.83 3.12 5.04
N MET A 37 -0.45 4.37 4.82
CA MET A 37 0.85 4.87 5.24
C MET A 37 0.97 4.95 6.76
N GLU A 38 -0.09 5.37 7.45
CA GLU A 38 -0.12 5.49 8.90
C GLU A 38 0.02 4.12 9.61
N PRO A 39 -0.80 3.09 9.30
CA PRO A 39 -0.61 1.78 9.91
C PRO A 39 0.74 1.15 9.56
N LEU A 40 1.22 1.29 8.33
CA LEU A 40 2.55 0.78 7.96
C LEU A 40 3.68 1.54 8.69
N ALA A 41 3.59 2.86 8.82
CA ALA A 41 4.56 3.64 9.59
C ALA A 41 4.56 3.27 11.08
N ALA A 42 3.39 2.96 11.65
CA ALA A 42 3.27 2.43 13.00
C ALA A 42 3.79 0.99 13.14
N GLY A 43 3.99 0.28 12.02
CA GLY A 43 4.43 -1.12 11.99
C GLY A 43 3.28 -2.12 12.07
N CYS A 44 2.03 -1.68 11.95
CA CYS A 44 0.87 -2.56 11.99
C CYS A 44 0.83 -3.46 10.75
N PRO A 45 0.66 -4.79 10.89
CA PRO A 45 0.41 -5.67 9.76
C PRO A 45 -0.85 -5.27 9.01
N VAL A 46 -0.73 -5.06 7.70
CA VAL A 46 -1.84 -4.72 6.81
C VAL A 46 -2.17 -5.94 5.97
N VAL A 47 -3.43 -6.38 5.98
CA VAL A 47 -3.91 -7.41 5.04
C VAL A 47 -4.64 -6.72 3.91
N ALA A 48 -4.23 -6.99 2.67
CA ALA A 48 -4.85 -6.43 1.47
C ALA A 48 -5.37 -7.54 0.55
N LEU A 49 -6.47 -7.25 -0.15
CA LEU A 49 -7.06 -8.17 -1.13
C LEU A 49 -6.52 -7.85 -2.54
N GLN A 50 -6.03 -8.87 -3.25
CA GLN A 50 -5.65 -8.72 -4.65
C GLN A 50 -6.86 -8.34 -5.49
N GLY A 51 -6.73 -7.28 -6.27
CA GLY A 51 -7.76 -6.85 -7.21
C GLY A 51 -7.24 -6.79 -8.65
N THR A 52 -8.11 -6.37 -9.58
CA THR A 52 -7.81 -6.30 -11.02
C THR A 52 -7.81 -4.87 -11.57
N SER A 53 -8.30 -3.91 -10.80
CA SER A 53 -8.30 -2.49 -11.18
C SER A 53 -7.17 -1.72 -10.50
N GLN A 54 -6.74 -0.60 -11.06
CA GLN A 54 -5.74 0.29 -10.45
C GLN A 54 -6.10 0.66 -9.00
N ARG A 55 -7.38 0.91 -8.73
CA ARG A 55 -7.86 1.27 -7.38
C ARG A 55 -7.75 0.12 -6.39
N ALA A 56 -7.99 -1.10 -6.85
CA ALA A 56 -7.92 -2.30 -6.03
C ALA A 56 -6.48 -2.81 -5.83
N LEU A 57 -5.53 -2.32 -6.64
CA LEU A 57 -4.13 -2.75 -6.59
C LEU A 57 -3.24 -1.88 -5.68
N GLN A 58 -3.75 -0.80 -5.11
CA GLN A 58 -2.93 0.15 -4.37
C GLN A 58 -2.30 -0.47 -3.11
N GLY A 59 -3.09 -1.09 -2.25
CA GLY A 59 -2.59 -1.82 -1.08
C GLY A 59 -1.67 -2.98 -1.45
N PRO A 60 -2.10 -3.91 -2.34
CA PRO A 60 -1.24 -4.97 -2.84
C PRO A 60 0.11 -4.47 -3.39
N SER A 61 0.10 -3.41 -4.20
CA SER A 61 1.33 -2.84 -4.77
C SER A 61 2.22 -2.21 -3.70
N THR A 62 1.64 -1.52 -2.73
CA THR A 62 2.37 -0.94 -1.60
C THR A 62 3.06 -2.03 -0.78
N LEU A 63 2.35 -3.11 -0.44
CA LEU A 63 2.92 -4.23 0.32
C LEU A 63 4.05 -4.93 -0.44
N ARG A 64 3.88 -5.15 -1.75
CA ARG A 64 4.93 -5.73 -2.61
C ARG A 64 6.16 -4.83 -2.70
N ALA A 65 5.96 -3.53 -2.82
CA ALA A 65 7.06 -2.56 -2.89
C ALA A 65 7.96 -2.56 -1.65
N ILE A 66 7.45 -3.05 -0.52
CA ILE A 66 8.20 -3.20 0.74
C ILE A 66 8.50 -4.67 1.10
N GLY A 67 8.30 -5.60 0.15
CA GLY A 67 8.66 -7.02 0.32
C GLY A 67 7.76 -7.80 1.26
N LEU A 68 6.47 -7.48 1.32
CA LEU A 68 5.46 -8.11 2.19
C LEU A 68 4.34 -8.76 1.39
N ASP A 69 4.69 -9.51 0.34
CA ASP A 69 3.74 -10.20 -0.54
C ASP A 69 2.83 -11.17 0.21
N GLU A 70 3.32 -11.76 1.29
CA GLU A 70 2.57 -12.68 2.15
C GLU A 70 1.36 -12.05 2.87
N LEU A 71 1.24 -10.72 2.82
CA LEU A 71 0.09 -9.98 3.35
C LEU A 71 -0.96 -9.65 2.29
N VAL A 72 -0.74 -10.09 1.05
CA VAL A 72 -1.68 -9.93 -0.06
C VAL A 72 -2.45 -11.22 -0.27
N ALA A 73 -3.73 -11.19 0.03
CA ALA A 73 -4.64 -12.33 -0.18
C ALA A 73 -5.13 -12.38 -1.62
N ALA A 74 -5.23 -13.58 -2.19
CA ALA A 74 -5.65 -13.78 -3.58
C ALA A 74 -7.16 -13.59 -3.78
N ASP A 75 -7.96 -13.94 -2.77
CA ASP A 75 -9.41 -13.87 -2.77
C ASP A 75 -9.95 -13.52 -1.38
N VAL A 76 -11.27 -13.37 -1.26
CA VAL A 76 -11.94 -12.98 0.00
C VAL A 76 -11.75 -14.03 1.09
N ASP A 77 -11.80 -15.31 0.75
CA ASP A 77 -11.64 -16.39 1.74
C ASP A 77 -10.22 -16.40 2.31
N ALA A 78 -9.22 -16.24 1.45
CA ALA A 78 -7.82 -16.09 1.84
C ALA A 78 -7.60 -14.80 2.67
N TYR A 79 -8.29 -13.70 2.34
CA TYR A 79 -8.23 -12.45 3.09
C TYR A 79 -8.73 -12.64 4.53
N VAL A 80 -9.89 -13.29 4.70
CA VAL A 80 -10.46 -13.58 6.01
C VAL A 80 -9.58 -14.55 6.79
N ALA A 81 -9.10 -15.61 6.15
CA ALA A 81 -8.22 -16.59 6.78
C ALA A 81 -6.91 -15.94 7.27
N LEU A 82 -6.24 -15.16 6.42
CA LEU A 82 -5.01 -14.47 6.76
C LEU A 82 -5.19 -13.48 7.92
N ALA A 83 -6.28 -12.72 7.91
CA ALA A 83 -6.62 -11.80 9.00
C ALA A 83 -6.86 -12.55 10.33
N ALA A 84 -7.59 -13.67 10.28
CA ALA A 84 -7.88 -14.49 11.46
C ALA A 84 -6.61 -15.17 12.01
N ASP A 85 -5.74 -15.68 11.14
CA ASP A 85 -4.46 -16.29 11.52
C ASP A 85 -3.55 -15.26 12.20
N LEU A 86 -3.42 -14.07 11.61
CA LEU A 86 -2.64 -12.98 12.21
C LEU A 86 -3.20 -12.54 13.55
N ALA A 87 -4.52 -12.50 13.71
CA ALA A 87 -5.14 -12.14 15.00
C ALA A 87 -4.79 -13.14 16.11
N GLN A 88 -4.51 -14.39 15.78
CA GLN A 88 -4.19 -15.45 16.75
C GLN A 88 -2.68 -15.65 16.96
N ASP A 89 -1.87 -15.39 15.95
CA ASP A 89 -0.42 -15.61 15.98
C ASP A 89 0.34 -14.35 16.42
N ARG A 90 0.58 -14.24 17.73
CA ARG A 90 1.31 -13.12 18.32
C ARG A 90 2.78 -13.05 17.90
N GLU A 91 3.42 -14.19 17.68
CA GLU A 91 4.83 -14.21 17.28
C GLU A 91 5.00 -13.72 15.87
N ARG A 92 4.15 -14.19 14.96
CA ARG A 92 4.11 -13.73 13.58
C ARG A 92 3.83 -12.21 13.49
N ARG A 93 2.87 -11.70 14.28
CA ARG A 93 2.61 -10.24 14.33
C ARG A 93 3.82 -9.46 14.78
N ARG A 94 4.53 -9.91 15.82
CA ARG A 94 5.76 -9.25 16.30
C ARG A 94 6.86 -9.25 15.25
N ASP A 95 7.02 -10.34 14.51
CA ASP A 95 7.97 -10.42 13.41
C ASP A 95 7.62 -9.46 12.30
N LEU A 96 6.37 -9.48 11.84
CA LEU A 96 5.85 -8.55 10.83
C LEU A 96 6.03 -7.10 11.26
N HIS A 97 5.70 -6.76 12.50
CA HIS A 97 5.90 -5.41 13.04
C HIS A 97 7.35 -4.93 12.88
N ARG A 98 8.34 -5.76 13.22
CA ARG A 98 9.76 -5.41 13.04
C ARG A 98 10.12 -5.23 11.57
N ARG A 99 9.70 -6.16 10.72
CA ARG A 99 9.96 -6.16 9.26
C ARG A 99 9.33 -4.94 8.59
N ILE A 100 8.07 -4.64 8.90
CA ILE A 100 7.36 -3.46 8.38
C ILE A 100 8.10 -2.19 8.77
N ARG A 101 8.41 -2.00 10.04
CA ARG A 101 9.13 -0.80 10.50
C ARG A 101 10.51 -0.65 9.86
N GLN A 102 11.19 -1.74 9.58
CA GLN A 102 12.47 -1.69 8.87
C GLN A 102 12.28 -1.36 7.38
N ALA A 103 11.34 -2.01 6.72
CA ALA A 103 11.03 -1.78 5.31
C ALA A 103 10.56 -0.34 5.04
N MET A 104 9.75 0.23 5.94
CA MET A 104 9.25 1.60 5.82
C MET A 104 10.35 2.67 5.87
N LYS A 105 11.50 2.38 6.51
CA LYS A 105 12.64 3.33 6.53
C LYS A 105 13.31 3.50 5.17
N VAL A 106 13.20 2.50 4.32
CA VAL A 106 13.85 2.43 3.00
C VAL A 106 12.85 2.26 1.86
N ALA A 107 11.57 2.45 2.15
CA ALA A 107 10.51 2.26 1.19
C ALA A 107 10.69 3.17 -0.04
N PRO A 108 10.65 2.63 -1.26
CA PRO A 108 11.00 3.37 -2.47
C PRO A 108 10.04 4.52 -2.78
N PHE A 109 8.81 4.46 -2.28
CA PHE A 109 7.81 5.53 -2.45
C PHE A 109 8.04 6.73 -1.51
N PHE A 110 8.96 6.65 -0.53
CA PHE A 110 9.41 7.78 0.28
C PHE A 110 10.77 8.34 -0.18
N ASP A 111 11.43 7.70 -1.14
CA ASP A 111 12.68 8.20 -1.69
C ASP A 111 12.43 9.32 -2.71
N THR A 112 12.16 10.51 -2.18
CA THR A 112 11.92 11.71 -2.99
C THR A 112 13.14 12.13 -3.82
N ARG A 113 14.37 11.76 -3.41
CA ARG A 113 15.60 12.08 -4.15
C ARG A 113 15.73 11.20 -5.40
N ALA A 114 15.37 9.93 -5.31
CA ALA A 114 15.39 9.04 -6.46
C ALA A 114 14.16 9.21 -7.37
N PHE A 115 13.06 9.74 -6.86
CA PHE A 115 11.83 9.92 -7.64
C PHE A 115 12.01 10.86 -8.83
N GLY A 116 12.59 12.04 -8.62
CA GLY A 116 12.76 13.06 -9.67
C GLY A 116 13.52 12.55 -10.90
N PRO A 117 14.74 12.01 -10.74
CA PRO A 117 15.49 11.43 -11.87
C PRO A 117 14.77 10.28 -12.57
N ARG A 118 14.12 9.37 -11.84
CA ARG A 118 13.37 8.24 -12.41
C ARG A 118 12.16 8.72 -13.21
N PHE A 119 11.43 9.67 -12.67
CA PHE A 119 10.27 10.26 -13.34
C PHE A 119 10.68 11.04 -14.59
N GLY A 120 11.78 11.82 -14.50
CA GLY A 120 12.37 12.52 -15.65
C GLY A 120 12.75 11.57 -16.77
N ALA A 121 13.51 10.50 -16.47
CA ALA A 121 13.89 9.49 -17.46
C ALA A 121 12.68 8.80 -18.11
N MET A 122 11.64 8.51 -17.35
CA MET A 122 10.38 7.96 -17.89
C MET A 122 9.70 8.95 -18.86
N LEU A 123 9.65 10.24 -18.52
CA LEU A 123 9.07 11.27 -19.39
C LEU A 123 9.89 11.43 -20.67
N GLU A 124 11.21 11.43 -20.59
CA GLU A 124 12.11 11.49 -21.76
C GLU A 124 11.89 10.28 -22.67
N GLN A 125 11.77 9.08 -22.12
CA GLN A 125 11.48 7.87 -22.87
C GLN A 125 10.12 7.96 -23.57
N LEU A 126 9.05 8.33 -22.86
CA LEU A 126 7.72 8.48 -23.43
C LEU A 126 7.69 9.55 -24.53
N HIS A 127 8.44 10.63 -24.35
CA HIS A 127 8.54 11.68 -25.34
C HIS A 127 9.25 11.18 -26.61
N ALA A 128 10.36 10.45 -26.46
CA ALA A 128 11.07 9.87 -27.60
C ALA A 128 10.20 8.84 -28.34
N GLU A 129 9.47 8.01 -27.62
CA GLU A 129 8.51 7.05 -28.22
C GLU A 129 7.39 7.78 -28.97
N ALA A 130 6.85 8.87 -28.41
CA ALA A 130 5.82 9.67 -29.05
C ALA A 130 6.30 10.41 -30.30
N LEU A 131 7.57 10.84 -30.34
CA LEU A 131 8.17 11.46 -31.54
C LEU A 131 8.52 10.43 -32.62
N GLY A 132 8.86 9.21 -32.23
CA GLY A 132 9.10 8.08 -33.15
C GLY A 132 7.81 7.47 -33.70
N ALA A 133 6.71 7.59 -33.01
CA ALA A 133 5.38 7.30 -33.53
C ALA A 133 4.96 8.46 -34.41
N THR A 134 4.77 8.22 -35.73
CA THR A 134 4.23 9.20 -36.68
C THR A 134 2.89 9.71 -36.14
N TYR A 135 2.90 10.85 -35.45
CA TYR A 135 1.69 11.57 -35.13
C TYR A 135 1.06 12.03 -36.45
N PRO A 136 -0.19 11.69 -36.76
CA PRO A 136 -0.88 12.32 -37.87
C PRO A 136 -0.87 13.82 -37.56
N GLU A 137 -0.35 14.61 -38.53
CA GLU A 137 -0.41 16.07 -38.46
C GLU A 137 -1.83 16.49 -38.04
N ARG A 138 -1.93 17.24 -36.94
CA ARG A 138 -3.20 17.86 -36.58
C ARG A 138 -3.55 18.75 -37.78
N ALA A 139 -4.58 18.36 -38.53
CA ALA A 139 -5.18 19.22 -39.54
C ALA A 139 -5.49 20.55 -38.84
N SER A 140 -4.79 21.60 -39.26
CA SER A 140 -5.05 22.97 -38.86
C SER A 140 -6.44 23.32 -39.31
N ALA A 141 -7.37 23.47 -38.38
CA ALA A 141 -8.68 24.07 -38.58
C ALA A 141 -8.64 25.52 -38.09
#